data_d0e7c6c4924128fe311a20471d2475f3
#
_entry.id   d0e7c6c4924128fe311a20471d2475f3
#
_cell.length_a   1.000
_cell.length_b   1.000
_cell.length_c   1.000
_cell.angle_alpha   90.00
_cell.angle_beta   90.00
_cell.angle_gamma   90.00
#
_symmetry.space_group_name_H-M   'P 1'
#
loop_
_entity.id
_entity.type
_entity.pdbx_description
1 polymer ?
#
loop_
_entity_poly.entity_id
_entity_poly.type
_entity_poly.pdbx_seq_one_letter_code
_entity_poly.pdbx_strand_id
1 'polypeptide(L)'
;MDAEVSTLDVLVGHTERSGRGVYASRDFAAGEVIHRAEPLVAHPTLANLRTSCYHCLKPLSAVPPEQRVPTHGGRGGGGAAGHFCGEPCASKAHASYHDAETSAGDTIAPLVRHCEEHGLKFPLAAARMAYAIAQGTASTSDADALLRVNFQPGVAPEQWLDEHAMIRLALARTVAVSRGKLGHPGLLQDITANWYVGVISRMHLNAFRVEIPPPVGGHAHPIDDHGHGHHHHGHDCGGHDSCDHHSHDSSSSSSSFKDVLEAALASSETGAAAGTATYLAPSLFNHSCDPNVDVAWTSGDVSMTLRTRTEIPRGDELTICYTDAHAPMDARRKALEHAYGFECGCPRCVEESS
;
A
#
# COMPACT_ATOMS: atom_id res chain seq x y z
N MET A 1 28.67 -14.71 -3.30
CA MET A 1 27.54 -15.06 -4.19
C MET A 1 26.90 -13.73 -4.51
N ASP A 2 27.22 -13.26 -5.70
CA ASP A 2 26.83 -11.96 -6.19
C ASP A 2 25.32 -11.94 -6.36
N ALA A 3 24.66 -10.96 -5.74
CA ALA A 3 23.26 -10.70 -5.99
C ALA A 3 23.18 -10.26 -7.46
N GLU A 4 22.65 -11.13 -8.32
CA GLU A 4 22.22 -10.75 -9.65
C GLU A 4 21.19 -9.63 -9.48
N VAL A 5 21.59 -8.42 -9.80
CA VAL A 5 20.67 -7.32 -10.07
C VAL A 5 19.91 -7.76 -11.32
N SER A 6 18.72 -8.31 -11.12
CA SER A 6 17.80 -8.63 -12.21
C SER A 6 17.49 -7.31 -12.92
N THR A 7 18.13 -7.07 -14.06
CA THR A 7 17.73 -6.00 -14.96
C THR A 7 16.31 -6.32 -15.39
N LEU A 8 15.39 -5.42 -15.10
CA LEU A 8 13.99 -5.55 -15.50
C LEU A 8 13.95 -5.63 -17.04
N ASP A 9 13.54 -6.79 -17.59
CA ASP A 9 13.40 -7.00 -19.04
C ASP A 9 12.15 -6.28 -19.58
N VAL A 10 11.98 -5.00 -19.20
CA VAL A 10 10.83 -4.18 -19.60
C VAL A 10 11.29 -2.80 -20.07
N LEU A 11 10.43 -2.15 -20.83
CA LEU A 11 10.61 -0.78 -21.28
C LEU A 11 9.55 0.10 -20.61
N VAL A 12 9.94 1.27 -20.14
CA VAL A 12 8.99 2.29 -19.70
C VAL A 12 8.69 3.17 -20.91
N GLY A 13 7.41 3.19 -21.32
CA GLY A 13 6.92 3.99 -22.44
C GLY A 13 5.85 4.98 -21.98
N HIS A 14 5.39 5.80 -22.93
CA HIS A 14 4.30 6.75 -22.71
C HIS A 14 3.33 6.68 -23.87
N THR A 15 2.02 6.56 -23.57
CA THR A 15 0.95 6.67 -24.57
C THR A 15 0.04 7.84 -24.24
N GLU A 16 -0.63 8.40 -25.25
CA GLU A 16 -1.61 9.48 -25.05
C GLU A 16 -2.81 9.04 -24.22
N ARG A 17 -3.17 7.75 -24.29
CA ARG A 17 -4.35 7.19 -23.61
C ARG A 17 -4.09 6.84 -22.14
N SER A 18 -2.96 6.19 -21.86
CA SER A 18 -2.68 5.59 -20.54
C SER A 18 -1.56 6.32 -19.79
N GLY A 19 -0.96 7.35 -20.39
CA GLY A 19 0.21 8.01 -19.84
C GLY A 19 1.43 7.10 -19.85
N ARG A 20 2.18 7.09 -18.74
CA ARG A 20 3.35 6.23 -18.57
C ARG A 20 2.91 4.79 -18.32
N GLY A 21 3.52 3.83 -19.00
CA GLY A 21 3.26 2.39 -18.84
C GLY A 21 4.51 1.55 -19.02
N VAL A 22 4.38 0.26 -18.78
CA VAL A 22 5.44 -0.74 -18.89
C VAL A 22 5.16 -1.66 -20.07
N TYR A 23 6.18 -1.92 -20.87
CA TYR A 23 6.09 -2.68 -22.13
C TYR A 23 7.12 -3.80 -22.15
N ALA A 24 6.77 -4.92 -22.76
CA ALA A 24 7.64 -6.06 -22.95
C ALA A 24 8.84 -5.69 -23.83
N SER A 25 10.08 -5.85 -23.35
CA SER A 25 11.30 -5.62 -24.15
C SER A 25 11.66 -6.80 -25.05
N ARG A 26 11.10 -7.98 -24.75
CA ARG A 26 11.21 -9.23 -25.48
C ARG A 26 9.91 -10.02 -25.38
N ASP A 27 9.82 -11.14 -26.08
CA ASP A 27 8.72 -12.08 -25.88
C ASP A 27 8.81 -12.74 -24.52
N PHE A 28 7.70 -12.89 -23.80
CA PHE A 28 7.58 -13.62 -22.56
C PHE A 28 6.68 -14.83 -22.74
N ALA A 29 7.08 -15.97 -22.18
CA ALA A 29 6.25 -17.17 -22.14
C ALA A 29 5.15 -17.02 -21.06
N ALA A 30 4.07 -17.80 -21.19
CA ALA A 30 3.04 -17.90 -20.15
C ALA A 30 3.64 -18.47 -18.84
N GLY A 31 3.30 -17.87 -17.70
CA GLY A 31 3.79 -18.29 -16.38
C GLY A 31 5.22 -17.86 -16.05
N GLU A 32 5.87 -17.06 -16.90
CA GLU A 32 7.23 -16.59 -16.67
C GLU A 32 7.26 -15.50 -15.58
N VAL A 33 8.26 -15.57 -14.69
CA VAL A 33 8.49 -14.51 -13.70
C VAL A 33 9.25 -13.37 -14.36
N ILE A 34 8.59 -12.22 -14.49
CA ILE A 34 9.18 -11.02 -15.09
C ILE A 34 10.10 -10.31 -14.07
N HIS A 35 9.65 -10.23 -12.82
CA HIS A 35 10.34 -9.45 -11.79
C HIS A 35 9.99 -9.92 -10.38
N ARG A 36 10.96 -9.76 -9.47
CA ARG A 36 10.78 -9.86 -8.02
C ARG A 36 11.13 -8.51 -7.43
N ALA A 37 10.16 -7.88 -6.77
CA ALA A 37 10.31 -6.53 -6.25
C ALA A 37 10.34 -6.53 -4.72
N GLU A 38 11.38 -5.90 -4.17
CA GLU A 38 11.40 -5.51 -2.76
C GLU A 38 10.67 -4.18 -2.60
N PRO A 39 9.94 -3.97 -1.49
CA PRO A 39 9.22 -2.72 -1.28
C PRO A 39 10.17 -1.56 -0.96
N LEU A 40 9.82 -0.36 -1.43
CA LEU A 40 10.40 0.89 -0.96
C LEU A 40 10.11 1.09 0.54
N VAL A 41 8.88 0.78 0.94
CA VAL A 41 8.43 0.77 2.32
C VAL A 41 7.27 -0.21 2.48
N ALA A 42 7.24 -0.89 3.62
CA ALA A 42 6.12 -1.74 4.02
C ALA A 42 5.80 -1.53 5.50
N HIS A 43 4.53 -1.64 5.85
CA HIS A 43 4.08 -1.56 7.24
C HIS A 43 2.94 -2.56 7.47
N PRO A 44 2.95 -3.38 8.54
CA PRO A 44 1.82 -4.22 8.88
C PRO A 44 0.59 -3.36 9.19
N THR A 45 -0.61 -3.89 8.96
CA THR A 45 -1.82 -3.20 9.46
C THR A 45 -1.77 -3.13 10.98
N LEU A 46 -2.44 -2.13 11.58
CA LEU A 46 -2.49 -2.02 13.04
C LEU A 46 -3.12 -3.28 13.67
N ALA A 47 -4.13 -3.87 13.03
CA ALA A 47 -4.74 -5.13 13.46
C ALA A 47 -3.76 -6.31 13.44
N ASN A 48 -2.78 -6.30 12.54
CA ASN A 48 -1.83 -7.39 12.33
C ASN A 48 -0.43 -7.17 12.94
N LEU A 49 -0.23 -6.11 13.72
CA LEU A 49 1.05 -5.83 14.37
C LEU A 49 1.58 -7.00 15.21
N ARG A 50 0.69 -7.82 15.80
CA ARG A 50 1.04 -8.98 16.62
C ARG A 50 1.07 -10.30 15.89
N THR A 51 0.48 -10.35 14.69
CA THR A 51 0.31 -11.58 13.91
C THR A 51 1.18 -11.65 12.67
N SER A 52 1.75 -10.52 12.25
CA SER A 52 2.67 -10.43 11.12
C SER A 52 4.05 -9.95 11.56
N CYS A 53 5.09 -10.39 10.83
CA CYS A 53 6.45 -9.89 11.02
C CYS A 53 6.50 -8.37 10.77
N TYR A 54 7.06 -7.63 11.70
CA TYR A 54 7.13 -6.17 11.66
C TYR A 54 7.96 -5.61 10.48
N HIS A 55 8.81 -6.45 9.87
CA HIS A 55 9.63 -6.06 8.71
C HIS A 55 9.08 -6.63 7.40
N CYS A 56 8.97 -7.96 7.28
CA CYS A 56 8.65 -8.62 6.01
C CYS A 56 7.19 -9.05 5.86
N LEU A 57 6.33 -8.73 6.81
CA LEU A 57 4.90 -9.05 6.85
C LEU A 57 4.56 -10.56 6.87
N LYS A 58 5.55 -11.46 6.91
CA LYS A 58 5.30 -12.90 7.02
C LYS A 58 4.38 -13.21 8.21
N PRO A 59 3.33 -14.03 8.04
CA PRO A 59 2.48 -14.46 9.13
C PRO A 59 3.29 -15.16 10.23
N LEU A 60 3.19 -14.67 11.46
CA LEU A 60 3.93 -15.25 12.59
C LEU A 60 3.40 -16.62 13.01
N SER A 61 2.17 -16.99 12.61
CA SER A 61 1.65 -18.34 12.76
C SER A 61 2.50 -19.40 12.05
N ALA A 62 3.21 -19.03 11.00
CA ALA A 62 4.14 -19.87 10.25
C ALA A 62 5.54 -19.95 10.89
N VAL A 63 5.77 -19.28 12.03
CA VAL A 63 7.07 -19.17 12.69
C VAL A 63 6.99 -19.67 14.12
N PRO A 64 7.84 -20.62 14.56
CA PRO A 64 7.89 -21.05 15.94
C PRO A 64 8.12 -19.87 16.90
N PRO A 65 7.42 -19.80 18.05
CA PRO A 65 7.55 -18.69 19.00
C PRO A 65 8.98 -18.38 19.44
N GLU A 66 9.79 -19.41 19.61
CA GLU A 66 11.20 -19.32 20.04
C GLU A 66 12.12 -18.70 18.99
N GLN A 67 11.70 -18.64 17.73
CA GLN A 67 12.46 -17.99 16.66
C GLN A 67 12.09 -16.54 16.48
N ARG A 68 10.96 -16.08 17.06
CA ARG A 68 10.48 -14.72 16.92
C ARG A 68 11.30 -13.77 17.77
N VAL A 69 11.73 -12.67 17.19
CA VAL A 69 12.47 -11.63 17.90
C VAL A 69 11.52 -10.48 18.22
N PRO A 70 11.33 -10.10 19.50
CA PRO A 70 10.45 -8.98 19.84
C PRO A 70 11.02 -7.66 19.32
N THR A 71 10.14 -6.78 18.83
CA THR A 71 10.51 -5.40 18.57
C THR A 71 10.77 -4.70 19.90
N HIS A 72 11.89 -3.97 20.05
CA HIS A 72 12.28 -3.29 21.30
C HIS A 72 11.37 -2.07 21.56
N GLY A 73 10.11 -2.31 21.89
CA GLY A 73 9.12 -1.29 22.24
C GLY A 73 8.41 -1.57 23.55
N GLY A 74 9.00 -2.38 24.42
CA GLY A 74 8.34 -2.80 25.64
C GLY A 74 9.16 -2.55 26.88
N ARG A 75 9.07 -1.41 27.49
CA ARG A 75 9.03 -0.99 28.89
C ARG A 75 8.93 0.54 28.88
N GLY A 76 7.71 1.03 28.60
CA GLY A 76 7.42 2.46 28.69
C GLY A 76 7.37 3.23 27.37
N GLY A 77 7.45 2.57 26.22
CA GLY A 77 7.33 3.24 24.91
C GLY A 77 5.99 2.92 24.26
N GLY A 78 5.22 3.94 23.87
CA GLY A 78 3.92 3.83 23.18
C GLY A 78 3.97 3.26 21.74
N GLY A 79 5.05 2.55 21.39
CA GLY A 79 5.17 1.77 20.15
C GLY A 79 4.44 0.44 20.28
N ALA A 80 3.66 0.08 19.26
CA ALA A 80 2.95 -1.18 19.24
C ALA A 80 3.92 -2.37 19.36
N ALA A 81 3.68 -3.24 20.36
CA ALA A 81 4.49 -4.43 20.57
C ALA A 81 4.30 -5.41 19.41
N GLY A 82 5.29 -5.54 18.55
CA GLY A 82 5.35 -6.46 17.42
C GLY A 82 6.48 -7.48 17.55
N HIS A 83 6.63 -8.33 16.55
CA HIS A 83 7.73 -9.29 16.46
C HIS A 83 8.29 -9.31 15.04
N PHE A 84 9.57 -9.59 14.92
CA PHE A 84 10.18 -10.06 13.68
C PHE A 84 10.05 -11.58 13.59
N CYS A 85 9.99 -12.11 12.37
CA CYS A 85 9.92 -13.56 12.15
C CYS A 85 11.23 -14.30 12.48
N GLY A 86 12.31 -13.56 12.71
CA GLY A 86 13.61 -14.10 13.10
C GLY A 86 14.70 -13.05 13.03
N GLU A 87 15.89 -13.42 13.45
CA GLU A 87 17.07 -12.55 13.51
C GLU A 87 17.43 -11.86 12.17
N PRO A 88 17.29 -12.52 10.99
CA PRO A 88 17.56 -11.84 9.72
C PRO A 88 16.66 -10.63 9.46
N CYS A 89 15.37 -10.72 9.80
CA CYS A 89 14.44 -9.59 9.68
C CYS A 89 14.68 -8.52 10.74
N ALA A 90 15.01 -8.90 11.97
CA ALA A 90 15.40 -7.98 13.02
C ALA A 90 16.63 -7.17 12.61
N SER A 91 17.69 -7.85 12.19
CA SER A 91 18.94 -7.21 11.75
C SER A 91 18.74 -6.26 10.56
N LYS A 92 17.94 -6.65 9.54
CA LYS A 92 17.59 -5.78 8.40
C LYS A 92 16.82 -4.54 8.85
N ALA A 93 15.82 -4.70 9.75
CA ALA A 93 15.04 -3.60 10.26
C ALA A 93 15.90 -2.62 11.06
N HIS A 94 16.73 -3.12 11.98
CA HIS A 94 17.67 -2.33 12.75
C HIS A 94 18.65 -1.56 11.87
N ALA A 95 19.20 -2.21 10.85
CA ALA A 95 20.10 -1.56 9.90
C ALA A 95 19.41 -0.48 9.06
N SER A 96 18.09 -0.59 8.80
CA SER A 96 17.40 0.27 7.84
C SER A 96 16.59 1.42 8.48
N TYR A 97 15.80 1.17 9.52
CA TYR A 97 14.89 2.20 10.08
C TYR A 97 14.61 2.03 11.57
N HIS A 98 14.74 0.82 12.12
CA HIS A 98 14.15 0.49 13.42
C HIS A 98 14.88 1.15 14.60
N ASP A 99 16.17 1.37 14.51
CA ASP A 99 16.92 2.09 15.56
C ASP A 99 16.49 3.56 15.66
N ALA A 100 16.23 4.22 14.54
CA ALA A 100 15.69 5.57 14.52
C ALA A 100 14.25 5.61 15.03
N GLU A 101 13.41 4.64 14.64
CA GLU A 101 12.03 4.48 15.08
C GLU A 101 11.96 4.28 16.60
N THR A 102 12.73 3.36 17.17
CA THR A 102 12.75 3.10 18.61
C THR A 102 13.29 4.29 19.42
N SER A 103 14.19 5.08 18.84
CA SER A 103 14.71 6.31 19.45
C SER A 103 13.63 7.39 19.62
N ALA A 104 12.56 7.35 18.84
CA ALA A 104 11.40 8.24 19.01
C ALA A 104 10.65 7.97 20.33
N GLY A 105 10.67 6.74 20.83
CA GLY A 105 9.98 6.35 22.07
C GLY A 105 8.49 6.71 22.04
N ASP A 106 7.95 7.23 23.15
CA ASP A 106 6.52 7.57 23.26
C ASP A 106 6.07 8.75 22.39
N THR A 107 7.01 9.50 21.79
CA THR A 107 6.66 10.67 20.97
C THR A 107 5.94 10.30 19.67
N ILE A 108 5.98 9.02 19.24
CA ILE A 108 5.21 8.52 18.10
C ILE A 108 3.77 8.10 18.48
N ALA A 109 3.48 7.91 19.77
CA ALA A 109 2.19 7.41 20.23
C ALA A 109 0.97 8.25 19.79
N PRO A 110 1.03 9.59 19.68
CA PRO A 110 -0.07 10.38 19.12
C PRO A 110 -0.41 9.97 17.69
N LEU A 111 0.59 9.73 16.83
CA LEU A 111 0.36 9.28 15.45
C LEU A 111 -0.25 7.88 15.41
N VAL A 112 0.21 6.95 16.26
CA VAL A 112 -0.35 5.59 16.34
C VAL A 112 -1.83 5.66 16.70
N ARG A 113 -2.20 6.41 17.77
CA ARG A 113 -3.60 6.59 18.15
C ARG A 113 -4.44 7.23 17.04
N HIS A 114 -3.92 8.27 16.42
CA HIS A 114 -4.58 8.91 15.29
C HIS A 114 -4.88 7.91 14.15
N CYS A 115 -3.92 7.05 13.82
CA CYS A 115 -4.12 6.00 12.83
C CYS A 115 -5.15 4.95 13.28
N GLU A 116 -5.17 4.57 14.56
CA GLU A 116 -6.15 3.63 15.13
C GLU A 116 -7.56 4.21 15.11
N GLU A 117 -7.73 5.46 15.56
CA GLU A 117 -9.02 6.16 15.64
C GLU A 117 -9.66 6.39 14.26
N HIS A 118 -8.85 6.61 13.24
CA HIS A 118 -9.33 6.95 11.89
C HIS A 118 -9.12 5.84 10.86
N GLY A 119 -8.61 4.67 11.24
CA GLY A 119 -8.36 3.55 10.34
C GLY A 119 -7.31 3.85 9.25
N LEU A 120 -6.31 4.70 9.54
CA LEU A 120 -5.34 5.18 8.56
C LEU A 120 -4.21 4.16 8.35
N LYS A 121 -3.88 3.91 7.07
CA LYS A 121 -2.89 2.90 6.68
C LYS A 121 -1.50 3.49 6.39
N PHE A 122 -1.45 4.70 5.87
CA PHE A 122 -0.23 5.24 5.27
C PHE A 122 0.65 6.12 6.18
N PRO A 123 0.12 6.83 7.21
CA PRO A 123 0.97 7.72 8.01
C PRO A 123 2.12 7.00 8.72
N LEU A 124 1.90 5.77 9.21
CA LEU A 124 2.96 4.96 9.83
C LEU A 124 4.00 4.45 8.83
N ALA A 125 3.58 4.12 7.59
CA ALA A 125 4.51 3.78 6.52
C ALA A 125 5.34 4.99 6.10
N ALA A 126 4.75 6.19 6.03
CA ALA A 126 5.46 7.44 5.76
C ALA A 126 6.44 7.79 6.90
N ALA A 127 6.05 7.58 8.16
CA ALA A 127 6.95 7.73 9.30
C ALA A 127 8.15 6.76 9.22
N ARG A 128 7.91 5.49 8.86
CA ARG A 128 8.97 4.49 8.65
C ARG A 128 9.94 4.92 7.55
N MET A 129 9.44 5.47 6.44
CA MET A 129 10.29 6.04 5.40
C MET A 129 11.14 7.21 5.94
N ALA A 130 10.56 8.09 6.76
CA ALA A 130 11.33 9.17 7.41
C ALA A 130 12.40 8.64 8.37
N TYR A 131 12.15 7.53 9.10
CA TYR A 131 13.17 6.88 9.93
C TYR A 131 14.28 6.22 9.11
N ALA A 132 13.95 5.64 7.95
CA ALA A 132 14.97 5.12 7.02
C ALA A 132 15.85 6.25 6.48
N ILE A 133 15.28 7.40 6.17
CA ILE A 133 16.05 8.60 5.80
C ILE A 133 16.94 9.06 6.98
N ALA A 134 16.40 9.04 8.19
CA ALA A 134 17.17 9.39 9.39
C ALA A 134 18.42 8.50 9.58
N GLN A 135 18.30 7.21 9.30
CA GLN A 135 19.43 6.26 9.35
C GLN A 135 20.38 6.35 8.13
N GLY A 136 19.99 7.09 7.08
CA GLY A 136 20.78 7.23 5.85
C GLY A 136 20.66 6.04 4.89
N THR A 137 19.61 5.22 5.05
CA THR A 137 19.34 4.06 4.19
C THR A 137 18.31 4.34 3.11
N ALA A 138 17.65 5.50 3.18
CA ALA A 138 16.74 6.01 2.18
C ALA A 138 17.02 7.50 1.91
N SER A 139 16.50 8.00 0.78
CA SER A 139 16.57 9.40 0.37
C SER A 139 15.18 10.03 0.36
N THR A 140 15.12 11.35 0.54
CA THR A 140 13.87 12.13 0.42
C THR A 140 13.27 12.05 -0.98
N SER A 141 14.06 11.72 -1.99
CA SER A 141 13.65 11.59 -3.40
C SER A 141 13.28 10.17 -3.84
N ASP A 142 13.43 9.15 -2.99
CA ASP A 142 13.19 7.76 -3.40
C ASP A 142 11.78 7.50 -3.89
N ALA A 143 10.78 8.24 -3.38
CA ALA A 143 9.39 8.15 -3.83
C ALA A 143 9.09 8.97 -5.09
N ASP A 144 10.01 9.79 -5.62
CA ASP A 144 9.70 10.77 -6.68
C ASP A 144 9.36 10.14 -8.04
N ALA A 145 9.80 8.91 -8.27
CA ALA A 145 9.43 8.14 -9.46
C ALA A 145 7.95 7.71 -9.49
N LEU A 146 7.31 7.67 -8.32
CA LEU A 146 5.93 7.24 -8.18
C LEU A 146 4.94 8.31 -8.65
N LEU A 147 3.80 7.87 -9.20
CA LEU A 147 2.69 8.76 -9.54
C LEU A 147 2.13 9.39 -8.26
N ARG A 148 1.85 10.68 -8.31
CA ARG A 148 1.24 11.40 -7.19
C ARG A 148 -0.10 12.00 -7.58
N VAL A 149 -0.99 12.16 -6.61
CA VAL A 149 -2.18 13.00 -6.78
C VAL A 149 -1.72 14.46 -6.96
N ASN A 150 -2.18 15.11 -8.03
CA ASN A 150 -1.92 16.53 -8.23
C ASN A 150 -2.88 17.35 -7.37
N PHE A 151 -2.35 17.96 -6.32
CA PHE A 151 -3.07 18.97 -5.56
C PHE A 151 -2.80 20.34 -6.14
N GLN A 152 -3.80 21.22 -6.05
CA GLN A 152 -3.56 22.65 -6.26
C GLN A 152 -2.55 23.13 -5.21
N PRO A 153 -1.55 23.95 -5.57
CA PRO A 153 -0.61 24.50 -4.60
C PRO A 153 -1.34 25.17 -3.42
N GLY A 154 -1.00 24.78 -2.20
CA GLY A 154 -1.58 25.33 -0.97
C GLY A 154 -2.84 24.63 -0.45
N VAL A 155 -3.31 23.55 -1.07
CA VAL A 155 -4.50 22.78 -0.64
C VAL A 155 -4.08 21.39 -0.17
N ALA A 156 -3.22 21.29 0.84
CA ALA A 156 -3.04 20.03 1.56
C ALA A 156 -4.17 19.87 2.59
N PRO A 157 -4.71 18.66 2.78
CA PRO A 157 -5.65 18.41 3.87
C PRO A 157 -5.05 18.78 5.22
N GLU A 158 -5.80 19.45 6.07
CA GLU A 158 -5.36 19.83 7.42
C GLU A 158 -4.89 18.61 8.21
N GLN A 159 -5.61 17.50 8.10
CA GLN A 159 -5.24 16.23 8.70
C GLN A 159 -3.79 15.80 8.35
N TRP A 160 -3.36 15.99 7.11
CA TRP A 160 -1.99 15.62 6.69
C TRP A 160 -0.93 16.55 7.29
N LEU A 161 -1.28 17.79 7.56
CA LEU A 161 -0.38 18.73 8.24
C LEU A 161 -0.24 18.36 9.72
N ASP A 162 -1.31 17.89 10.36
CA ASP A 162 -1.29 17.39 11.73
C ASP A 162 -0.46 16.09 11.84
N GLU A 163 -0.67 15.16 10.92
CA GLU A 163 0.13 13.93 10.83
C GLU A 163 1.63 14.24 10.66
N HIS A 164 1.97 15.18 9.76
CA HIS A 164 3.34 15.65 9.60
C HIS A 164 3.90 16.24 10.90
N ALA A 165 3.11 17.05 11.62
CA ALA A 165 3.55 17.66 12.90
C ALA A 165 3.85 16.56 13.94
N MET A 166 3.03 15.50 14.03
CA MET A 166 3.29 14.36 14.93
C MET A 166 4.57 13.61 14.54
N ILE A 167 4.78 13.34 13.25
CA ILE A 167 6.02 12.70 12.75
C ILE A 167 7.24 13.57 13.05
N ARG A 168 7.14 14.86 12.82
CA ARG A 168 8.21 15.80 13.06
C ARG A 168 8.63 15.88 14.53
N LEU A 169 7.66 15.79 15.45
CA LEU A 169 7.92 15.72 16.89
C LEU A 169 8.69 14.42 17.24
N ALA A 170 8.28 13.30 16.69
CA ALA A 170 8.94 12.02 16.87
C ALA A 170 10.39 12.05 16.34
N LEU A 171 10.61 12.61 15.14
CA LEU A 171 11.93 12.77 14.55
C LEU A 171 12.82 13.73 15.34
N ALA A 172 12.26 14.80 15.91
CA ALA A 172 13.01 15.71 16.77
C ALA A 172 13.58 14.99 18.00
N ARG A 173 12.80 14.10 18.59
CA ARG A 173 13.29 13.21 19.67
C ARG A 173 14.38 12.26 19.19
N THR A 174 14.17 11.62 18.04
CA THR A 174 15.18 10.74 17.43
C THR A 174 16.50 11.48 17.26
N VAL A 175 16.49 12.70 16.70
CA VAL A 175 17.68 13.55 16.55
C VAL A 175 18.35 13.85 17.89
N ALA A 176 17.56 14.25 18.89
CA ALA A 176 18.07 14.59 20.22
C ALA A 176 18.75 13.41 20.92
N VAL A 177 18.16 12.21 20.82
CA VAL A 177 18.67 10.99 21.46
C VAL A 177 19.90 10.44 20.75
N SER A 178 19.96 10.55 19.41
CA SER A 178 21.03 9.98 18.58
C SER A 178 22.37 10.67 18.73
N ARG A 179 22.44 11.86 19.35
CA ARG A 179 23.68 12.60 19.62
C ARG A 179 24.61 12.76 18.40
N GLY A 180 24.02 13.04 17.23
CA GLY A 180 24.76 13.24 15.98
C GLY A 180 25.19 11.95 15.26
N LYS A 181 24.67 10.80 15.65
CA LYS A 181 24.96 9.49 15.01
C LYS A 181 24.01 9.14 13.86
N LEU A 182 23.08 10.03 13.51
CA LEU A 182 22.18 9.81 12.38
C LEU A 182 22.92 9.94 11.05
N GLY A 183 22.51 9.11 10.09
CA GLY A 183 23.05 9.13 8.72
C GLY A 183 22.66 10.39 7.92
N HIS A 184 21.61 11.11 8.36
CA HIS A 184 21.09 12.31 7.68
C HIS A 184 21.10 13.55 8.62
N PRO A 185 22.14 14.40 8.59
CA PRO A 185 22.28 15.51 9.54
C PRO A 185 21.24 16.63 9.34
N GLY A 186 20.68 16.79 8.12
CA GLY A 186 19.65 17.78 7.77
C GLY A 186 18.21 17.30 7.94
N LEU A 187 17.96 16.20 8.64
CA LEU A 187 16.69 15.50 8.69
C LEU A 187 15.45 16.40 8.88
N LEU A 188 15.48 17.26 9.91
CA LEU A 188 14.33 18.11 10.23
C LEU A 188 14.11 19.27 9.23
N GLN A 189 15.12 19.64 8.46
CA GLN A 189 15.00 20.61 7.38
C GLN A 189 14.42 19.99 6.11
N ASP A 190 14.70 18.72 5.86
CA ASP A 190 14.34 18.03 4.62
C ASP A 190 12.99 17.29 4.72
N ILE A 191 12.62 16.79 5.92
CA ILE A 191 11.28 16.21 6.16
C ILE A 191 10.29 17.36 6.41
N THR A 192 9.98 18.08 5.36
CA THR A 192 9.02 19.20 5.37
C THR A 192 7.58 18.72 5.23
N ALA A 193 6.60 19.61 5.47
CA ALA A 193 5.20 19.34 5.17
C ALA A 193 4.99 18.99 3.67
N ASN A 194 5.67 19.68 2.77
CA ASN A 194 5.63 19.39 1.34
C ASN A 194 6.18 17.99 1.01
N TRP A 195 7.27 17.58 1.67
CA TRP A 195 7.79 16.21 1.54
C TRP A 195 6.73 15.19 1.99
N TYR A 196 6.13 15.40 3.18
CA TYR A 196 5.13 14.48 3.71
C TYR A 196 3.89 14.39 2.80
N VAL A 197 3.33 15.53 2.39
CA VAL A 197 2.21 15.59 1.44
C VAL A 197 2.56 14.89 0.13
N GLY A 198 3.79 15.06 -0.36
CA GLY A 198 4.30 14.36 -1.52
C GLY A 198 4.36 12.85 -1.35
N VAL A 199 4.83 12.35 -0.22
CA VAL A 199 4.92 10.91 0.08
C VAL A 199 3.55 10.30 0.28
N ILE A 200 2.70 10.90 1.14
CA ILE A 200 1.38 10.36 1.46
C ILE A 200 0.48 10.31 0.22
N SER A 201 0.52 11.34 -0.63
CA SER A 201 -0.23 11.37 -1.89
C SER A 201 0.21 10.29 -2.88
N ARG A 202 1.50 9.92 -2.88
CA ARG A 202 2.01 8.80 -3.66
C ARG A 202 1.56 7.46 -3.09
N MET A 203 1.57 7.29 -1.77
CA MET A 203 1.11 6.06 -1.14
C MET A 203 -0.35 5.76 -1.45
N HIS A 204 -1.20 6.76 -1.52
CA HIS A 204 -2.61 6.59 -1.90
C HIS A 204 -2.80 5.98 -3.30
N LEU A 205 -1.91 6.27 -4.24
CA LEU A 205 -2.02 5.77 -5.62
C LEU A 205 -1.17 4.52 -5.90
N ASN A 206 -0.13 4.26 -5.09
CA ASN A 206 0.88 3.26 -5.44
C ASN A 206 1.06 2.17 -4.36
N ALA A 207 0.31 2.23 -3.26
CA ALA A 207 0.41 1.21 -2.23
C ALA A 207 -0.38 -0.03 -2.62
N PHE A 208 0.26 -1.17 -2.45
CA PHE A 208 -0.34 -2.49 -2.61
C PHE A 208 -0.80 -3.01 -1.26
N ARG A 209 -1.99 -3.58 -1.24
CA ARG A 209 -2.45 -4.40 -0.14
C ARG A 209 -1.71 -5.74 -0.23
N VAL A 210 -0.91 -6.06 0.80
CA VAL A 210 -0.10 -7.28 0.83
C VAL A 210 -0.94 -8.42 1.39
N GLU A 211 -1.23 -9.42 0.55
CA GLU A 211 -1.97 -10.62 0.91
C GLU A 211 -1.05 -11.83 0.84
N ILE A 212 -0.55 -12.25 1.99
CA ILE A 212 0.33 -13.41 2.08
C ILE A 212 -0.52 -14.65 2.33
N PRO A 213 -0.53 -15.63 1.41
CA PRO A 213 -1.30 -16.85 1.60
C PRO A 213 -0.81 -17.62 2.84
N PRO A 214 -1.71 -18.29 3.57
CA PRO A 214 -1.30 -19.15 4.67
C PRO A 214 -0.37 -20.26 4.17
N PRO A 215 0.57 -20.75 5.02
CA PRO A 215 1.47 -21.80 4.65
C PRO A 215 0.69 -23.06 4.23
N VAL A 216 1.05 -23.62 3.06
CA VAL A 216 0.48 -24.87 2.56
C VAL A 216 0.89 -25.99 3.52
N GLY A 217 -0.04 -26.50 4.34
CA GLY A 217 0.24 -27.60 5.30
C GLY A 217 -0.48 -27.51 6.65
N GLY A 218 -1.17 -26.41 6.96
CA GLY A 218 -2.14 -26.38 8.07
C GLY A 218 -3.38 -27.12 7.62
N HIS A 219 -3.76 -28.21 8.32
CA HIS A 219 -5.04 -28.88 8.12
C HIS A 219 -6.16 -27.83 8.25
N ALA A 220 -6.69 -27.38 7.11
CA ALA A 220 -7.96 -26.70 7.09
C ALA A 220 -8.98 -27.76 7.53
N HIS A 221 -9.51 -27.62 8.75
CA HIS A 221 -10.74 -28.30 9.08
C HIS A 221 -11.80 -27.83 8.06
N PRO A 222 -12.50 -28.73 7.39
CA PRO A 222 -13.64 -28.35 6.58
C PRO A 222 -14.60 -27.61 7.51
N ILE A 223 -14.91 -26.37 7.23
CA ILE A 223 -16.02 -25.67 7.83
C ILE A 223 -17.25 -26.35 7.21
N ASP A 224 -17.90 -27.23 8.01
CA ASP A 224 -19.19 -27.79 7.63
C ASP A 224 -20.16 -26.63 7.39
N ASP A 225 -20.57 -26.50 6.14
CA ASP A 225 -21.59 -25.58 5.67
C ASP A 225 -22.96 -26.03 6.21
N HIS A 226 -23.23 -25.68 7.49
CA HIS A 226 -24.57 -25.76 8.03
C HIS A 226 -25.28 -24.43 7.80
N GLY A 227 -26.01 -24.40 6.68
CA GLY A 227 -26.94 -23.34 6.34
C GLY A 227 -27.90 -23.02 7.47
N HIS A 228 -27.79 -21.84 8.03
CA HIS A 228 -28.85 -21.22 8.81
C HIS A 228 -29.43 -20.05 8.01
N GLY A 229 -30.57 -20.35 7.40
CA GLY A 229 -31.44 -19.36 6.79
C GLY A 229 -31.90 -18.35 7.85
N HIS A 230 -31.56 -17.10 7.65
CA HIS A 230 -32.18 -16.01 8.39
C HIS A 230 -33.29 -15.39 7.54
N HIS A 231 -34.51 -15.50 8.08
CA HIS A 231 -35.72 -14.89 7.61
C HIS A 231 -35.62 -13.37 7.56
N HIS A 232 -35.88 -12.80 6.38
CA HIS A 232 -36.15 -11.38 6.23
C HIS A 232 -37.51 -11.04 6.83
N HIS A 233 -37.53 -10.21 7.87
CA HIS A 233 -38.73 -9.45 8.24
C HIS A 233 -38.72 -8.13 7.43
N GLY A 234 -39.66 -8.03 6.53
CA GLY A 234 -39.98 -6.81 5.84
C GLY A 234 -40.63 -5.81 6.79
N HIS A 235 -40.17 -4.57 6.76
CA HIS A 235 -40.94 -3.43 7.21
C HIS A 235 -41.27 -2.55 6.01
N ASP A 236 -42.54 -2.59 5.71
CA ASP A 236 -43.24 -1.74 4.78
C ASP A 236 -43.41 -0.34 5.41
N CYS A 237 -42.97 0.72 4.75
CA CYS A 237 -43.35 2.07 5.02
C CYS A 237 -43.56 2.82 3.70
N GLY A 238 -44.83 3.00 3.40
CA GLY A 238 -45.36 3.68 2.21
C GLY A 238 -45.14 5.19 2.18
N GLY A 239 -45.02 5.68 0.95
CA GLY A 239 -45.68 6.87 0.43
C GLY A 239 -45.08 8.24 0.74
N HIS A 240 -44.59 8.94 -0.25
CA HIS A 240 -45.26 10.06 -0.90
C HIS A 240 -44.37 10.73 -1.96
N ASP A 241 -45.03 11.03 -3.07
CA ASP A 241 -44.55 11.73 -4.25
C ASP A 241 -43.91 13.09 -3.97
N SER A 242 -42.88 13.44 -4.73
CA SER A 242 -42.76 14.77 -5.34
C SER A 242 -41.72 14.70 -6.46
N CYS A 243 -42.19 14.85 -7.69
CA CYS A 243 -41.41 15.13 -8.88
C CYS A 243 -40.90 16.57 -8.82
N ASP A 244 -39.60 16.76 -8.89
CA ASP A 244 -39.02 18.04 -9.31
C ASP A 244 -37.93 17.80 -10.35
N HIS A 245 -38.20 18.36 -11.52
CA HIS A 245 -37.30 18.44 -12.66
C HIS A 245 -36.13 19.34 -12.32
N HIS A 246 -34.90 18.83 -12.33
CA HIS A 246 -33.73 19.66 -12.45
C HIS A 246 -32.85 19.23 -13.64
N SER A 247 -32.65 20.24 -14.45
CA SER A 247 -31.87 20.37 -15.65
C SER A 247 -30.47 19.74 -15.54
N HIS A 248 -30.08 19.02 -16.60
CA HIS A 248 -28.71 18.55 -16.84
C HIS A 248 -27.77 19.73 -16.98
N ASP A 249 -26.97 19.98 -15.96
CA ASP A 249 -25.72 20.71 -16.07
C ASP A 249 -24.58 19.70 -16.12
N SER A 250 -23.95 19.61 -17.30
CA SER A 250 -22.76 18.81 -17.54
C SER A 250 -21.54 19.49 -16.93
N SER A 251 -21.42 19.44 -15.62
CA SER A 251 -20.17 19.78 -14.94
C SER A 251 -19.36 18.52 -14.77
N SER A 252 -18.23 18.46 -15.46
CA SER A 252 -17.16 17.48 -15.23
C SER A 252 -16.77 17.52 -13.74
N SER A 253 -17.32 16.60 -12.95
CA SER A 253 -16.98 16.44 -11.55
C SER A 253 -15.55 15.88 -11.47
N SER A 254 -14.58 16.76 -11.29
CA SER A 254 -13.31 16.36 -10.67
C SER A 254 -13.67 15.75 -9.32
N SER A 255 -13.48 14.43 -9.14
CA SER A 255 -13.70 13.78 -7.86
C SER A 255 -12.93 14.56 -6.78
N SER A 256 -13.66 15.02 -5.76
CA SER A 256 -13.07 15.79 -4.67
C SER A 256 -12.00 14.89 -4.01
N PHE A 257 -10.87 15.47 -3.62
CA PHE A 257 -9.88 14.79 -2.80
C PHE A 257 -10.50 14.10 -1.58
N LYS A 258 -11.54 14.69 -1.01
CA LYS A 258 -12.33 14.11 0.07
C LYS A 258 -12.91 12.75 -0.32
N ASP A 259 -13.37 12.60 -1.56
CA ASP A 259 -13.96 11.35 -2.06
C ASP A 259 -12.88 10.28 -2.25
N VAL A 260 -11.67 10.67 -2.70
CA VAL A 260 -10.50 9.76 -2.80
C VAL A 260 -10.04 9.32 -1.41
N LEU A 261 -10.04 10.23 -0.44
CA LEU A 261 -9.68 9.93 0.95
C LEU A 261 -10.72 9.02 1.60
N GLU A 262 -12.02 9.29 1.42
CA GLU A 262 -13.11 8.45 1.94
C GLU A 262 -13.08 7.04 1.33
N ALA A 263 -12.71 6.87 0.06
CA ALA A 263 -12.54 5.55 -0.52
C ALA A 263 -11.33 4.79 0.02
N ALA A 264 -10.23 5.49 0.22
CA ALA A 264 -9.05 4.89 0.85
C ALA A 264 -9.36 4.45 2.30
N LEU A 265 -10.21 5.20 2.99
CA LEU A 265 -10.69 4.88 4.34
C LEU A 265 -11.76 3.77 4.34
N ALA A 266 -12.65 3.77 3.34
CA ALA A 266 -13.76 2.80 3.23
C ALA A 266 -13.33 1.43 2.67
N SER A 267 -12.10 1.27 2.13
CA SER A 267 -11.58 -0.06 1.84
C SER A 267 -11.38 -0.80 3.16
N SER A 268 -12.47 -1.39 3.67
CA SER A 268 -12.48 -2.18 4.89
C SER A 268 -11.35 -3.20 4.82
N GLU A 269 -10.51 -3.24 5.84
CA GLU A 269 -9.49 -4.27 6.00
C GLU A 269 -10.22 -5.61 6.10
N THR A 270 -10.35 -6.33 4.99
CA THR A 270 -10.71 -7.73 5.06
C THR A 270 -9.52 -8.43 5.73
N GLY A 271 -9.77 -9.31 6.69
CA GLY A 271 -8.76 -9.90 7.59
C GLY A 271 -7.63 -10.72 6.92
N ALA A 272 -7.54 -10.71 5.58
CA ALA A 272 -6.50 -11.37 4.80
C ALA A 272 -5.25 -10.50 4.54
N ALA A 273 -5.33 -9.17 4.70
CA ALA A 273 -4.19 -8.30 4.44
C ALA A 273 -3.19 -8.31 5.60
N ALA A 274 -1.95 -8.72 5.36
CA ALA A 274 -0.88 -8.66 6.35
C ALA A 274 -0.41 -7.21 6.61
N GLY A 275 -0.50 -6.36 5.58
CA GLY A 275 -0.08 -4.97 5.63
C GLY A 275 -0.22 -4.25 4.30
N THR A 276 0.42 -3.10 4.20
CA THR A 276 0.57 -2.33 2.96
C THR A 276 2.03 -2.17 2.61
N ALA A 277 2.33 -2.13 1.31
CA ALA A 277 3.68 -1.90 0.82
C ALA A 277 3.64 -1.07 -0.46
N THR A 278 4.66 -0.24 -0.67
CA THR A 278 4.84 0.55 -1.88
C THR A 278 6.08 0.04 -2.61
N TYR A 279 5.94 -0.23 -3.92
CA TYR A 279 7.02 -0.74 -4.75
C TYR A 279 7.27 0.24 -5.90
N LEU A 280 8.53 0.43 -6.31
CA LEU A 280 8.85 1.34 -7.40
C LEU A 280 8.44 0.77 -8.77
N ALA A 281 9.01 -0.37 -9.15
CA ALA A 281 8.76 -0.94 -10.48
C ALA A 281 7.31 -1.44 -10.67
N PRO A 282 6.69 -2.19 -9.75
CA PRO A 282 5.30 -2.61 -9.87
C PRO A 282 4.30 -1.47 -10.01
N SER A 283 4.58 -0.31 -9.38
CA SER A 283 3.71 0.88 -9.46
C SER A 283 3.72 1.58 -10.84
N LEU A 284 4.55 1.13 -11.77
CA LEU A 284 4.58 1.65 -13.14
C LEU A 284 3.64 0.90 -14.09
N PHE A 285 3.15 -0.28 -13.70
CA PHE A 285 2.25 -1.09 -14.51
C PHE A 285 0.85 -0.48 -14.50
N ASN A 286 0.26 -0.29 -15.68
CA ASN A 286 -1.10 0.20 -15.81
C ASN A 286 -2.15 -0.88 -15.50
N HIS A 287 -3.39 -0.43 -15.35
CA HIS A 287 -4.52 -1.29 -15.05
C HIS A 287 -5.14 -1.92 -16.29
N SER A 288 -5.51 -3.21 -16.16
CA SER A 288 -6.52 -3.87 -16.97
C SER A 288 -7.44 -4.71 -16.05
N CYS A 289 -8.75 -4.78 -16.37
CA CYS A 289 -9.68 -5.69 -15.71
C CYS A 289 -9.47 -7.17 -16.12
N ASP A 290 -8.77 -7.39 -17.22
CA ASP A 290 -8.20 -8.66 -17.64
C ASP A 290 -6.72 -8.47 -17.90
N PRO A 291 -5.89 -8.49 -16.85
CA PRO A 291 -4.47 -8.20 -16.93
C PRO A 291 -3.71 -9.36 -17.54
N ASN A 292 -2.55 -9.08 -18.15
CA ASN A 292 -1.64 -10.10 -18.64
C ASN A 292 -0.51 -10.43 -17.66
N VAL A 293 -0.44 -9.74 -16.51
CA VAL A 293 0.53 -9.97 -15.44
C VAL A 293 -0.18 -10.15 -14.10
N ASP A 294 0.16 -11.21 -13.38
CA ASP A 294 -0.28 -11.45 -12.02
C ASP A 294 0.69 -10.85 -11.00
N VAL A 295 0.13 -10.34 -9.91
CA VAL A 295 0.84 -9.87 -8.72
C VAL A 295 0.64 -10.87 -7.60
N ALA A 296 1.72 -11.38 -7.01
CA ALA A 296 1.64 -12.36 -5.94
C ALA A 296 2.81 -12.24 -4.94
N TRP A 297 2.58 -12.70 -3.70
CA TRP A 297 3.59 -12.79 -2.65
C TRP A 297 3.94 -14.25 -2.39
N THR A 298 4.53 -14.89 -3.40
CA THR A 298 4.82 -16.34 -3.42
C THR A 298 5.95 -16.76 -2.48
N SER A 299 6.79 -15.82 -2.05
CA SER A 299 7.87 -16.07 -1.07
C SER A 299 7.37 -16.20 0.37
N GLY A 300 6.07 -15.96 0.61
CA GLY A 300 5.49 -15.96 1.94
C GLY A 300 5.91 -14.76 2.81
N ASP A 301 6.38 -13.70 2.17
CA ASP A 301 6.78 -12.44 2.77
C ASP A 301 6.41 -11.26 1.83
N VAL A 302 6.89 -10.05 2.15
CA VAL A 302 6.55 -8.83 1.41
C VAL A 302 7.20 -8.74 0.03
N SER A 303 8.09 -9.65 -0.36
CA SER A 303 8.69 -9.66 -1.71
C SER A 303 7.64 -10.01 -2.75
N MET A 304 7.34 -9.06 -3.63
CA MET A 304 6.32 -9.22 -4.69
C MET A 304 6.91 -9.95 -5.89
N THR A 305 6.14 -10.87 -6.47
CA THR A 305 6.46 -11.53 -7.74
C THR A 305 5.48 -11.07 -8.81
N LEU A 306 6.00 -10.57 -9.93
CA LEU A 306 5.25 -10.30 -11.15
C LEU A 306 5.44 -11.46 -12.12
N ARG A 307 4.33 -12.07 -12.57
CA ARG A 307 4.33 -13.24 -13.44
C ARG A 307 3.35 -13.06 -14.60
N THR A 308 3.77 -13.43 -15.80
CA THR A 308 2.88 -13.43 -16.96
C THR A 308 1.75 -14.46 -16.80
N ARG A 309 0.55 -14.11 -17.23
CA ARG A 309 -0.61 -15.02 -17.30
C ARG A 309 -0.65 -15.79 -18.62
N THR A 310 -0.25 -15.11 -19.69
CA THR A 310 -0.27 -15.60 -21.06
C THR A 310 1.09 -15.34 -21.71
N GLU A 311 1.28 -15.83 -22.92
CA GLU A 311 2.38 -15.35 -23.77
C GLU A 311 2.18 -13.86 -24.07
N ILE A 312 3.25 -13.08 -23.99
CA ILE A 312 3.22 -11.63 -24.23
C ILE A 312 4.31 -11.30 -25.26
N PRO A 313 3.92 -10.86 -26.46
CA PRO A 313 4.86 -10.44 -27.48
C PRO A 313 5.66 -9.21 -27.07
N ARG A 314 6.86 -9.07 -27.60
CA ARG A 314 7.68 -7.86 -27.48
C ARG A 314 6.89 -6.64 -27.96
N GLY A 315 6.90 -5.59 -27.16
CA GLY A 315 6.26 -4.32 -27.43
C GLY A 315 4.84 -4.19 -26.88
N ASP A 316 4.24 -5.27 -26.40
CA ASP A 316 2.93 -5.23 -25.78
C ASP A 316 3.01 -4.63 -24.36
N GLU A 317 1.95 -3.92 -23.98
CA GLU A 317 1.84 -3.34 -22.65
C GLU A 317 1.62 -4.43 -21.58
N LEU A 318 2.39 -4.32 -20.51
CA LEU A 318 2.27 -5.18 -19.33
C LEU A 318 1.31 -4.52 -18.35
N THR A 319 0.21 -5.20 -18.01
CA THR A 319 -0.85 -4.66 -17.16
C THR A 319 -1.12 -5.54 -15.96
N ILE A 320 -1.51 -4.92 -14.84
CA ILE A 320 -1.95 -5.58 -13.61
C ILE A 320 -3.39 -5.16 -13.27
N CYS A 321 -4.04 -5.83 -12.32
CA CYS A 321 -5.36 -5.43 -11.84
C CYS A 321 -5.25 -4.58 -10.57
N TYR A 322 -5.92 -3.40 -10.54
CA TYR A 322 -5.93 -2.49 -9.41
C TYR A 322 -7.14 -2.70 -8.48
N THR A 323 -8.14 -3.45 -8.93
CA THR A 323 -9.40 -3.66 -8.23
C THR A 323 -9.77 -5.14 -8.21
N ASP A 324 -10.91 -5.50 -7.61
CA ASP A 324 -11.43 -6.86 -7.70
C ASP A 324 -11.90 -7.16 -9.13
N ALA A 325 -11.14 -8.01 -9.84
CA ALA A 325 -11.47 -8.43 -11.21
C ALA A 325 -12.79 -9.22 -11.31
N HIS A 326 -13.28 -9.82 -10.21
CA HIS A 326 -14.51 -10.60 -10.18
C HIS A 326 -15.76 -9.71 -9.96
N ALA A 327 -15.56 -8.46 -9.55
CA ALA A 327 -16.67 -7.53 -9.36
C ALA A 327 -17.35 -7.19 -10.70
N PRO A 328 -18.66 -6.85 -10.70
CA PRO A 328 -19.36 -6.34 -11.87
C PRO A 328 -18.66 -5.11 -12.47
N MET A 329 -18.82 -4.89 -13.79
CA MET A 329 -18.16 -3.82 -14.53
C MET A 329 -18.37 -2.44 -13.88
N ASP A 330 -19.61 -2.09 -13.54
CA ASP A 330 -19.94 -0.78 -12.94
C ASP A 330 -19.25 -0.59 -11.59
N ALA A 331 -19.15 -1.64 -10.77
CA ALA A 331 -18.44 -1.61 -9.50
C ALA A 331 -16.93 -1.42 -9.71
N ARG A 332 -16.33 -2.11 -10.70
CA ARG A 332 -14.93 -1.94 -11.05
C ARG A 332 -14.63 -0.51 -11.53
N ARG A 333 -15.45 0.01 -12.47
CA ARG A 333 -15.29 1.39 -13.00
C ARG A 333 -15.42 2.42 -11.88
N LYS A 334 -16.45 2.30 -11.04
CA LYS A 334 -16.65 3.20 -9.90
C LYS A 334 -15.47 3.16 -8.91
N ALA A 335 -14.94 1.97 -8.62
CA ALA A 335 -13.78 1.83 -7.74
C ALA A 335 -12.52 2.49 -8.34
N LEU A 336 -12.29 2.32 -9.64
CA LEU A 336 -11.14 2.91 -10.34
C LEU A 336 -11.26 4.42 -10.49
N GLU A 337 -12.44 4.94 -10.85
CA GLU A 337 -12.70 6.37 -10.90
C GLU A 337 -12.47 7.02 -9.55
N HIS A 338 -12.98 6.39 -8.49
CA HIS A 338 -12.89 6.90 -7.15
C HIS A 338 -11.46 6.86 -6.59
N ALA A 339 -10.73 5.74 -6.75
CA ALA A 339 -9.39 5.57 -6.19
C ALA A 339 -8.27 6.18 -7.05
N TYR A 340 -8.45 6.21 -8.38
CA TYR A 340 -7.39 6.59 -9.33
C TYR A 340 -7.78 7.71 -10.29
N GLY A 341 -9.06 8.12 -10.29
CA GLY A 341 -9.55 9.24 -11.11
C GLY A 341 -9.70 8.94 -12.60
N PHE A 342 -9.89 7.68 -12.99
CA PHE A 342 -10.10 7.31 -14.40
C PHE A 342 -11.20 6.25 -14.57
N GLU A 343 -11.88 6.31 -15.71
CA GLU A 343 -12.80 5.26 -16.16
C GLU A 343 -12.04 4.22 -16.98
N CYS A 344 -12.21 2.93 -16.64
CA CYS A 344 -11.53 1.85 -17.34
C CYS A 344 -12.12 1.60 -18.72
N GLY A 345 -11.30 1.68 -19.75
CA GLY A 345 -11.61 1.34 -21.15
C GLY A 345 -10.79 0.15 -21.67
N CYS A 346 -10.44 -0.83 -20.79
CA CYS A 346 -9.75 -2.05 -21.26
C CYS A 346 -10.69 -2.89 -22.16
N PRO A 347 -10.15 -3.82 -22.96
CA PRO A 347 -10.94 -4.64 -23.90
C PRO A 347 -12.14 -5.31 -23.21
N ARG A 348 -11.96 -5.90 -22.03
CA ARG A 348 -13.03 -6.52 -21.25
C ARG A 348 -14.16 -5.54 -20.91
N CYS A 349 -13.83 -4.32 -20.46
CA CYS A 349 -14.84 -3.32 -20.14
C CYS A 349 -15.58 -2.81 -21.38
N VAL A 350 -14.93 -2.78 -22.55
CA VAL A 350 -15.57 -2.42 -23.82
C VAL A 350 -16.54 -3.51 -24.26
N GLU A 351 -16.16 -4.77 -24.18
CA GLU A 351 -17.01 -5.92 -24.50
C GLU A 351 -18.23 -6.00 -23.59
N GLU A 352 -18.05 -5.85 -22.27
CA GLU A 352 -19.14 -5.88 -21.29
C GLU A 352 -20.10 -4.68 -21.39
N SER A 353 -19.71 -3.60 -22.09
CA SER A 353 -20.53 -2.40 -22.33
C SER A 353 -21.38 -2.49 -23.59
N SER A 354 -21.12 -3.50 -24.47
CA SER A 354 -21.79 -3.71 -25.76
C SER A 354 -23.02 -4.56 -25.61
#